data_44d28d9a6bfb3ca001976b33678d1b6b
#
_entry.id   44d28d9a6bfb3ca001976b33678d1b6b
#
_cell.length_a   1.000
_cell.length_b   1.000
_cell.length_c   1.000
_cell.angle_alpha   90.00
_cell.angle_beta   90.00
_cell.angle_gamma   90.00
#
_symmetry.space_group_name_H-M   'P 1'
#
loop_
_entity.id
_entity.type
_entity.pdbx_description
1 polymer ?
#
loop_
_entity_poly.entity_id
_entity_poly.type
_entity_poly.pdbx_seq_one_letter_code
_entity_poly.pdbx_strand_id
1 'polypeptide(L)'
;MTDYERTTTRESTTVDPAVPPASTDPSVPAAQAASVRTTERAHVPAGPSGVTTAARVVTFLFGVLQAALILRIILLLLVANTGNDVVSLILSITDPFVEPFRGMFSIDRVTAGESKFDIAALVALVGWTLVEALILAALRIFSRRPSDAV
;
A
#
# COMPACT_ATOMS: atom_id res chain seq x y z
N MET A 1 15.57 -10.88 -6.38
CA MET A 1 16.43 -9.97 -5.61
C MET A 1 16.52 -10.53 -4.23
N THR A 2 17.69 -11.04 -3.91
CA THR A 2 18.01 -11.81 -2.71
C THR A 2 17.98 -10.93 -1.48
N ASP A 3 17.09 -11.26 -0.53
CA ASP A 3 17.09 -10.69 0.81
C ASP A 3 18.38 -11.11 1.53
N TYR A 4 19.28 -10.15 1.74
CA TYR A 4 20.43 -10.35 2.61
C TYR A 4 19.99 -10.12 4.06
N GLU A 5 19.72 -11.22 4.74
CA GLU A 5 19.60 -11.24 6.20
C GLU A 5 20.98 -10.98 6.80
N ARG A 6 21.27 -9.73 7.14
CA ARG A 6 22.52 -9.36 7.79
C ARG A 6 22.37 -9.57 9.29
N THR A 7 22.73 -10.74 9.75
CA THR A 7 22.84 -11.03 11.19
C THR A 7 24.12 -10.40 11.73
N THR A 8 24.01 -9.26 12.37
CA THR A 8 25.12 -8.65 13.13
C THR A 8 25.06 -9.16 14.57
N THR A 9 25.91 -10.11 14.89
CA THR A 9 26.12 -10.55 16.27
C THR A 9 27.07 -9.57 16.96
N ARG A 10 26.55 -8.72 17.82
CA ARG A 10 27.37 -7.84 18.67
C ARG A 10 27.59 -8.54 20.00
N GLU A 11 28.77 -9.09 20.17
CA GLU A 11 29.23 -9.65 21.43
C GLU A 11 29.71 -8.51 22.32
N SER A 12 28.90 -8.11 23.30
CA SER A 12 29.33 -7.17 24.33
C SER A 12 29.71 -7.98 25.57
N THR A 13 31.01 -8.17 25.75
CA THR A 13 31.59 -8.68 27.00
C THR A 13 31.60 -7.52 27.99
N THR A 14 30.65 -7.48 28.89
CA THR A 14 30.74 -6.56 30.06
C THR A 14 31.66 -7.20 31.06
N VAL A 15 32.88 -6.77 31.07
CA VAL A 15 33.83 -7.07 32.16
C VAL A 15 33.52 -6.10 33.32
N ASP A 16 32.98 -6.62 34.37
CA ASP A 16 32.76 -5.87 35.63
C ASP A 16 34.10 -5.79 36.37
N PRO A 17 34.68 -4.58 36.56
CA PRO A 17 35.96 -4.44 37.25
C PRO A 17 35.78 -4.09 38.73
N ALA A 18 35.28 -5.01 39.55
CA ALA A 18 35.45 -4.86 41.01
C ALA A 18 35.11 -6.15 41.77
N VAL A 19 36.06 -7.07 41.85
CA VAL A 19 36.08 -8.02 42.94
C VAL A 19 37.52 -8.04 43.49
N PRO A 20 37.75 -7.68 44.77
CA PRO A 20 39.07 -7.78 45.42
C PRO A 20 39.43 -9.25 45.66
N PRO A 21 40.70 -9.62 45.65
CA PRO A 21 41.14 -11.00 45.86
C PRO A 21 40.98 -11.37 47.35
N ALA A 22 40.09 -12.30 47.61
CA ALA A 22 40.04 -12.92 48.95
C ALA A 22 39.89 -14.43 48.83
N SER A 23 40.84 -15.09 49.36
CA SER A 23 40.82 -16.40 50.05
C SER A 23 40.76 -17.67 49.15
N THR A 24 41.88 -18.28 49.09
CA THR A 24 42.15 -19.66 48.73
C THR A 24 41.41 -20.63 49.69
N ASP A 25 40.26 -21.18 49.22
CA ASP A 25 39.62 -22.33 49.85
C ASP A 25 39.35 -23.38 48.74
N PRO A 26 39.99 -24.57 48.79
CA PRO A 26 39.94 -25.49 47.68
C PRO A 26 38.74 -26.42 47.65
N SER A 27 37.62 -26.10 48.24
CA SER A 27 36.49 -27.03 48.36
C SER A 27 35.14 -26.52 47.89
N VAL A 28 35.12 -25.48 47.06
CA VAL A 28 33.84 -25.04 46.47
C VAL A 28 33.79 -25.49 45.02
N PRO A 29 32.82 -26.35 44.61
CA PRO A 29 32.66 -26.69 43.21
C PRO A 29 32.33 -25.42 42.40
N ALA A 30 33.11 -25.21 41.36
CA ALA A 30 32.93 -24.08 40.43
C ALA A 30 31.46 -23.99 40.00
N ALA A 31 30.74 -23.03 40.57
CA ALA A 31 29.43 -22.65 40.08
C ALA A 31 29.61 -22.24 38.61
N GLN A 32 29.11 -23.06 37.71
CA GLN A 32 29.03 -22.72 36.31
C GLN A 32 28.25 -21.42 36.17
N ALA A 33 28.96 -20.34 35.92
CA ALA A 33 28.33 -19.09 35.55
C ALA A 33 27.53 -19.36 34.29
N ALA A 34 26.22 -19.55 34.46
CA ALA A 34 25.28 -19.66 33.35
C ALA A 34 25.31 -18.31 32.61
N SER A 35 26.09 -18.25 31.53
CA SER A 35 26.05 -17.12 30.64
C SER A 35 24.67 -17.09 29.97
N VAL A 36 23.79 -16.25 30.48
CA VAL A 36 22.51 -15.98 29.83
C VAL A 36 22.82 -15.26 28.53
N ARG A 37 22.84 -16.02 27.43
CA ARG A 37 23.00 -15.45 26.10
C ARG A 37 21.67 -14.85 25.66
N THR A 38 21.45 -13.58 26.00
CA THR A 38 20.29 -12.84 25.49
C THR A 38 20.53 -12.50 24.02
N THR A 39 19.93 -13.26 23.12
CA THR A 39 19.96 -12.93 21.69
C THR A 39 18.91 -11.88 21.43
N GLU A 40 19.29 -10.62 21.49
CA GLU A 40 18.43 -9.52 21.08
C GLU A 40 18.38 -9.51 19.54
N ARG A 41 17.30 -10.10 18.99
CA ARG A 41 17.01 -9.99 17.56
C ARG A 41 16.55 -8.58 17.28
N ALA A 42 17.47 -7.71 16.85
CA ALA A 42 17.11 -6.43 16.26
C ALA A 42 16.29 -6.73 14.97
N HIS A 43 14.97 -6.59 15.08
CA HIS A 43 14.10 -6.65 13.93
C HIS A 43 14.30 -5.40 13.08
N VAL A 44 15.21 -5.45 12.12
CA VAL A 44 15.34 -4.41 11.11
C VAL A 44 14.08 -4.48 10.26
N PRO A 45 13.21 -3.44 10.26
CA PRO A 45 12.03 -3.47 9.42
C PRO A 45 12.48 -3.59 7.97
N ALA A 46 12.11 -4.69 7.31
CA ALA A 46 12.33 -4.86 5.90
C ALA A 46 11.70 -3.68 5.17
N GLY A 47 12.46 -2.98 4.33
CA GLY A 47 11.94 -1.89 3.52
C GLY A 47 10.72 -2.35 2.70
N PRO A 48 9.93 -1.41 2.15
CA PRO A 48 8.70 -1.74 1.45
C PRO A 48 8.98 -2.77 0.37
N SER A 49 8.30 -3.92 0.45
CA SER A 49 8.42 -4.96 -0.57
C SER A 49 7.97 -4.41 -1.93
N GLY A 50 8.50 -4.93 -3.04
CA GLY A 50 8.10 -4.49 -4.38
C GLY A 50 6.57 -4.53 -4.58
N VAL A 51 5.87 -5.48 -3.96
CA VAL A 51 4.40 -5.58 -3.97
C VAL A 51 3.76 -4.40 -3.25
N THR A 52 4.32 -3.96 -2.11
CA THR A 52 3.80 -2.78 -1.39
C THR A 52 3.95 -1.52 -2.22
N THR A 53 5.08 -1.36 -2.92
CA THR A 53 5.31 -0.24 -3.83
C THR A 53 4.34 -0.30 -5.01
N ALA A 54 4.17 -1.46 -5.64
CA ALA A 54 3.21 -1.65 -6.74
C ALA A 54 1.77 -1.32 -6.29
N ALA A 55 1.34 -1.79 -5.12
CA ALA A 55 0.02 -1.47 -4.58
C ALA A 55 -0.17 0.04 -4.39
N ARG A 56 0.83 0.76 -3.87
CA ARG A 56 0.75 2.23 -3.70
C ARG A 56 0.62 2.96 -5.04
N VAL A 57 1.39 2.53 -6.05
CA VAL A 57 1.30 3.11 -7.40
C VAL A 57 -0.08 2.87 -8.01
N VAL A 58 -0.62 1.66 -7.91
CA VAL A 58 -1.97 1.33 -8.37
C VAL A 58 -3.00 2.22 -7.68
N THR A 59 -3.01 2.27 -6.35
CA THR A 59 -3.97 3.11 -5.60
C THR A 59 -3.83 4.59 -5.97
N PHE A 60 -2.63 5.09 -6.19
CA PHE A 60 -2.43 6.48 -6.61
C PHE A 60 -3.03 6.75 -8.00
N LEU A 61 -2.75 5.90 -8.98
CA LEU A 61 -3.26 6.07 -10.35
C LEU A 61 -4.78 5.98 -10.41
N PHE A 62 -5.37 4.99 -9.74
CA PHE A 62 -6.82 4.86 -9.65
C PHE A 62 -7.45 6.01 -8.89
N GLY A 63 -6.82 6.49 -7.81
CA GLY A 63 -7.30 7.66 -7.06
C GLY A 63 -7.35 8.92 -7.92
N VAL A 64 -6.34 9.16 -8.75
CA VAL A 64 -6.34 10.27 -9.71
C VAL A 64 -7.46 10.10 -10.76
N LEU A 65 -7.64 8.90 -11.30
CA LEU A 65 -8.73 8.62 -12.25
C LEU A 65 -10.10 8.84 -11.61
N GLN A 66 -10.34 8.31 -10.42
CA GLN A 66 -11.60 8.47 -9.69
C GLN A 66 -11.90 9.95 -9.40
N ALA A 67 -10.88 10.71 -8.96
CA ALA A 67 -11.02 12.15 -8.74
C ALA A 67 -11.40 12.89 -10.03
N ALA A 68 -10.79 12.54 -11.14
CA ALA A 68 -11.11 13.13 -12.45
C ALA A 68 -12.53 12.78 -12.92
N LEU A 69 -13.01 11.54 -12.70
CA LEU A 69 -14.39 11.13 -13.00
C LEU A 69 -15.41 11.86 -12.12
N ILE A 70 -15.13 12.00 -10.83
CA ILE A 70 -15.98 12.78 -9.91
C ILE A 70 -16.05 14.23 -10.37
N LEU A 71 -14.91 14.83 -10.70
CA LEU A 71 -14.86 16.20 -11.18
C LEU A 71 -15.65 16.36 -12.49
N ARG A 72 -15.55 15.41 -13.42
CA ARG A 72 -16.37 15.37 -14.63
C ARG A 72 -17.86 15.42 -14.32
N ILE A 73 -18.33 14.56 -13.41
CA ILE A 73 -19.75 14.51 -13.02
C ILE A 73 -20.18 15.85 -12.43
N ILE A 74 -19.38 16.43 -11.54
CA ILE A 74 -19.66 17.74 -10.90
C ILE A 74 -19.72 18.84 -11.96
N LEU A 75 -18.76 18.91 -12.88
CA LEU A 75 -18.73 19.94 -13.93
C LEU A 75 -19.97 19.89 -14.83
N LEU A 76 -20.40 18.69 -15.23
CA LEU A 76 -21.58 18.52 -16.07
C LEU A 76 -22.88 18.83 -15.30
N LEU A 77 -22.91 18.50 -14.00
CA LEU A 77 -24.06 18.79 -13.14
C LEU A 77 -24.21 20.30 -12.87
N LEU A 78 -23.10 20.99 -12.69
CA LEU A 78 -23.06 22.44 -12.45
C LEU A 78 -23.14 23.29 -13.73
N VAL A 79 -23.43 22.68 -14.88
CA VAL A 79 -23.49 23.38 -16.18
C VAL A 79 -22.20 24.13 -16.51
N ALA A 80 -21.05 23.51 -16.20
CA ALA A 80 -19.76 24.13 -16.50
C ALA A 80 -19.63 24.40 -18.01
N ASN A 81 -19.04 25.54 -18.33
CA ASN A 81 -18.82 25.96 -19.73
C ASN A 81 -17.87 24.98 -20.43
N THR A 82 -18.40 24.14 -21.29
CA THR A 82 -17.61 23.15 -22.07
C THR A 82 -16.72 23.79 -23.14
N GLY A 83 -16.91 25.07 -23.43
CA GLY A 83 -15.99 25.87 -24.27
C GLY A 83 -14.73 26.35 -23.53
N ASN A 84 -14.68 26.17 -22.22
CA ASN A 84 -13.47 26.45 -21.44
C ASN A 84 -12.44 25.33 -21.62
N ASP A 85 -11.18 25.70 -21.91
CA ASP A 85 -10.11 24.74 -22.21
C ASP A 85 -9.87 23.74 -21.08
N VAL A 86 -9.96 24.18 -19.81
CA VAL A 86 -9.76 23.29 -18.64
C VAL A 86 -10.91 22.28 -18.52
N VAL A 87 -12.14 22.73 -18.70
CA VAL A 87 -13.31 21.85 -18.67
C VAL A 87 -13.23 20.85 -19.81
N SER A 88 -12.94 21.30 -21.02
CA SER A 88 -12.78 20.48 -22.21
C SER A 88 -11.68 19.43 -22.03
N LEU A 89 -10.53 19.82 -21.45
CA LEU A 89 -9.41 18.94 -21.17
C LEU A 89 -9.83 17.81 -20.20
N ILE A 90 -10.51 18.14 -19.09
CA ILE A 90 -10.98 17.16 -18.11
C ILE A 90 -11.93 16.17 -18.77
N LEU A 91 -12.88 16.65 -19.56
CA LEU A 91 -13.85 15.82 -20.28
C LEU A 91 -13.13 14.90 -21.27
N SER A 92 -12.18 15.40 -22.04
CA SER A 92 -11.44 14.64 -23.04
C SER A 92 -10.55 13.55 -22.43
N ILE A 93 -9.84 13.86 -21.34
CA ILE A 93 -8.97 12.88 -20.65
C ILE A 93 -9.79 11.78 -20.01
N THR A 94 -10.98 12.09 -19.48
CA THR A 94 -11.84 11.10 -18.81
C THR A 94 -12.70 10.29 -19.78
N ASP A 95 -12.91 10.76 -20.99
CA ASP A 95 -13.78 10.12 -21.99
C ASP A 95 -13.41 8.67 -22.31
N PRO A 96 -12.13 8.31 -22.55
CA PRO A 96 -11.72 6.92 -22.81
C PRO A 96 -12.06 5.96 -21.67
N PHE A 97 -12.13 6.45 -20.45
CA PHE A 97 -12.44 5.65 -19.26
C PHE A 97 -13.94 5.48 -19.03
N VAL A 98 -14.76 6.36 -19.60
CA VAL A 98 -16.22 6.30 -19.56
C VAL A 98 -16.77 5.49 -20.74
N GLU A 99 -16.06 5.50 -21.87
CA GLU A 99 -16.49 4.88 -23.12
C GLU A 99 -16.90 3.40 -22.98
N PRO A 100 -16.17 2.53 -22.25
CA PRO A 100 -16.56 1.13 -22.07
C PRO A 100 -17.92 0.94 -21.37
N PHE A 101 -18.39 1.96 -20.66
CA PHE A 101 -19.61 1.92 -19.87
C PHE A 101 -20.79 2.60 -20.57
N ARG A 102 -20.55 3.24 -21.71
CA ARG A 102 -21.61 3.83 -22.53
C ARG A 102 -22.43 2.74 -23.20
N GLY A 103 -23.73 2.95 -23.27
CA GLY A 103 -24.65 1.99 -23.83
C GLY A 103 -24.97 0.79 -22.95
N MET A 104 -24.38 0.68 -21.74
CA MET A 104 -24.76 -0.36 -20.77
C MET A 104 -26.21 -0.21 -20.29
N PHE A 105 -26.69 1.02 -20.25
CA PHE A 105 -28.06 1.34 -19.91
C PHE A 105 -28.73 2.06 -21.08
N SER A 106 -30.05 1.97 -21.16
CA SER A 106 -30.83 2.67 -22.21
C SER A 106 -30.72 4.20 -22.10
N ILE A 107 -30.26 4.71 -20.97
CA ILE A 107 -30.11 6.13 -20.67
C ILE A 107 -28.71 6.38 -20.14
N ASP A 108 -27.81 6.90 -20.97
CA ASP A 108 -26.46 7.26 -20.57
C ASP A 108 -26.38 8.60 -19.86
N ARG A 109 -27.32 9.49 -20.10
CA ARG A 109 -27.40 10.84 -19.54
C ARG A 109 -28.83 11.23 -19.23
N VAL A 110 -29.03 11.85 -18.08
CA VAL A 110 -30.29 12.50 -17.70
C VAL A 110 -30.09 14.01 -17.75
N THR A 111 -30.97 14.70 -18.45
CA THR A 111 -30.97 16.15 -18.53
C THR A 111 -32.13 16.72 -17.69
N ALA A 112 -31.81 17.65 -16.81
CA ALA A 112 -32.79 18.42 -16.04
C ALA A 112 -32.50 19.93 -16.29
N GLY A 113 -33.21 20.51 -17.23
CA GLY A 113 -32.89 21.85 -17.73
C GLY A 113 -31.55 21.87 -18.46
N GLU A 114 -30.61 22.71 -18.02
CA GLU A 114 -29.28 22.79 -18.57
C GLU A 114 -28.28 21.79 -17.92
N SER A 115 -28.63 21.27 -16.72
CA SER A 115 -27.80 20.32 -16.00
C SER A 115 -27.81 18.93 -16.68
N LYS A 116 -26.64 18.33 -16.79
CA LYS A 116 -26.46 16.99 -17.40
C LYS A 116 -25.85 16.04 -16.37
N PHE A 117 -26.61 15.04 -15.97
CA PHE A 117 -26.11 13.97 -15.12
C PHE A 117 -25.59 12.81 -15.98
N ASP A 118 -24.27 12.59 -15.94
CA ASP A 118 -23.61 11.54 -16.72
C ASP A 118 -23.64 10.20 -15.96
N ILE A 119 -24.66 9.38 -16.24
CA ILE A 119 -24.84 8.05 -15.62
C ILE A 119 -23.68 7.13 -16.05
N ALA A 120 -23.22 7.21 -17.28
CA ALA A 120 -22.10 6.39 -17.76
C ALA A 120 -20.83 6.68 -16.98
N ALA A 121 -20.57 7.95 -16.62
CA ALA A 121 -19.44 8.33 -15.77
C ALA A 121 -19.58 7.80 -14.32
N LEU A 122 -20.81 7.78 -13.76
CA LEU A 122 -21.07 7.20 -12.46
C LEU A 122 -20.81 5.69 -12.44
N VAL A 123 -21.28 4.98 -13.47
CA VAL A 123 -21.05 3.54 -13.62
C VAL A 123 -19.58 3.25 -13.85
N ALA A 124 -18.89 4.08 -14.64
CA ALA A 124 -17.44 3.98 -14.81
C ALA A 124 -16.69 4.14 -13.49
N LEU A 125 -17.09 5.10 -12.65
CA LEU A 125 -16.49 5.30 -11.33
C LEU A 125 -16.61 4.04 -10.46
N VAL A 126 -17.78 3.42 -10.40
CA VAL A 126 -18.01 2.16 -9.68
C VAL A 126 -17.20 1.02 -10.31
N GLY A 127 -17.24 0.88 -11.62
CA GLY A 127 -16.51 -0.15 -12.36
C GLY A 127 -15.02 -0.10 -12.13
N TRP A 128 -14.41 1.07 -12.25
CA TRP A 128 -12.97 1.25 -12.02
C TRP A 128 -12.59 1.04 -10.54
N THR A 129 -13.46 1.38 -9.59
CA THR A 129 -13.25 1.06 -8.16
C THR A 129 -13.22 -0.46 -7.92
N LEU A 130 -14.10 -1.22 -8.58
CA LEU A 130 -14.08 -2.69 -8.50
C LEU A 130 -12.83 -3.27 -9.14
N VAL A 131 -12.38 -2.74 -10.28
CA VAL A 131 -11.13 -3.15 -10.94
C VAL A 131 -9.93 -2.89 -10.03
N GLU A 132 -9.85 -1.73 -9.39
CA GLU A 132 -8.81 -1.41 -8.42
C GLU A 132 -8.79 -2.43 -7.26
N ALA A 133 -9.96 -2.68 -6.66
CA ALA A 133 -10.09 -3.65 -5.57
C ALA A 133 -9.64 -5.06 -6.00
N LEU A 134 -9.97 -5.48 -7.21
CA LEU A 134 -9.55 -6.77 -7.76
C LEU A 134 -8.04 -6.85 -7.95
N ILE A 135 -7.41 -5.80 -8.50
CA ILE A 135 -5.95 -5.73 -8.68
C ILE A 135 -5.25 -5.78 -7.32
N LEU A 136 -5.71 -5.01 -6.33
CA LEU A 136 -5.12 -5.01 -4.99
C LEU A 136 -5.31 -6.35 -4.29
N ALA A 137 -6.45 -7.02 -4.48
CA ALA A 137 -6.68 -8.37 -3.97
C ALA A 137 -5.71 -9.38 -4.61
N ALA A 138 -5.52 -9.32 -5.93
CA ALA A 138 -4.56 -10.16 -6.64
C ALA A 138 -3.12 -9.93 -6.12
N LEU A 139 -2.69 -8.67 -5.96
CA LEU A 139 -1.38 -8.34 -5.42
C LEU A 139 -1.18 -8.90 -4.00
N ARG A 140 -2.22 -8.90 -3.16
CA ARG A 140 -2.17 -9.49 -1.82
C ARG A 140 -2.01 -11.02 -1.85
N ILE A 141 -2.63 -11.70 -2.80
CA ILE A 141 -2.49 -13.15 -2.97
C ILE A 141 -1.05 -13.49 -3.34
N PHE A 142 -0.47 -12.76 -4.30
CA PHE A 142 0.92 -12.97 -4.73
C PHE A 142 1.96 -12.57 -3.67
N SER A 143 1.60 -11.72 -2.70
CA SER A 143 2.51 -11.32 -1.62
C SER A 143 2.52 -12.29 -0.43
N ARG A 144 1.54 -13.18 -0.31
CA ARG A 144 1.52 -14.22 0.71
C ARG A 144 2.54 -15.29 0.34
N ARG A 145 3.77 -15.19 0.89
CA ARG A 145 4.73 -16.30 0.87
C ARG A 145 4.17 -17.41 1.77
N PRO A 146 4.17 -18.69 1.31
CA PRO A 146 3.91 -19.81 2.18
C PRO A 146 5.14 -20.03 3.06
N SER A 147 5.18 -19.45 4.24
CA SER A 147 6.27 -19.60 5.20
C SER A 147 5.80 -20.16 6.54
N ASP A 148 4.73 -20.95 6.56
CA ASP A 148 4.34 -21.69 7.77
C ASP A 148 3.80 -23.08 7.38
N ALA A 149 4.71 -23.93 6.87
CA ALA A 149 4.50 -25.35 6.79
C ALA A 149 5.74 -26.05 7.36
N VAL A 150 5.87 -26.05 8.68
CA VAL A 150 6.61 -27.06 9.45
C VAL A 150 5.86 -27.29 10.74
#